data_5923dd5efe174ab90900fb72cf8b1a65
#
_entry.id   5923dd5efe174ab90900fb72cf8b1a65
#
_cell.length_a   1.000
_cell.length_b   1.000
_cell.length_c   1.000
_cell.angle_alpha   90.00
_cell.angle_beta   90.00
_cell.angle_gamma   90.00
#
_symmetry.space_group_name_H-M   'P 1'
#
loop_
_entity.id
_entity.type
_entity.pdbx_description
1 polymer ?
#
loop_
_entity_poly.entity_id
_entity_poly.type
_entity_poly.pdbx_seq_one_letter_code
_entity_poly.pdbx_strand_id
1 'polypeptide(L)'
;MTSPDREPRSERPQADQSTWDGDPRADQPTWDGDPHADQPTWDGDPHADQPTTPGSLVAGGELPGDHRAVEAVVLCAVEPVPAGLLAELLELPVERVEAVCAELAADYRRQRRGFVLAQVAGGYRYQSDPDLAPFVERFAMEGVSARLSSAALETLAIVAYKQPVSRGQIAALRGVNVDGVVRLLTQRGLIAEAGHAPGPGQPVLYATTPAFLEKLGLRSIEDLPAVEDLFPGPEVVELLEARLRPGADVP
;
A
#
# COMPACT_ATOMS: atom_id res chain seq x y z
N MET A 1 -72.22 -7.95 -2.90
CA MET A 1 -72.65 -7.32 -1.62
C MET A 1 -71.51 -7.46 -0.67
N THR A 2 -71.14 -6.35 -0.06
CA THR A 2 -70.21 -6.10 1.05
C THR A 2 -68.73 -6.01 0.67
N SER A 3 -68.27 -4.76 0.49
CA SER A 3 -66.87 -4.36 0.54
C SER A 3 -66.34 -4.44 1.96
N PRO A 4 -65.05 -4.75 2.15
CA PRO A 4 -64.33 -4.50 3.39
C PRO A 4 -63.51 -3.20 3.34
N ASP A 5 -63.50 -2.58 4.45
CA ASP A 5 -62.84 -1.47 5.07
C ASP A 5 -61.51 -0.96 4.47
N ARG A 6 -61.49 0.38 4.34
CA ARG A 6 -60.31 1.21 4.22
C ARG A 6 -59.66 1.38 5.57
N GLU A 7 -58.40 0.97 5.71
CA GLU A 7 -57.53 1.39 6.81
C GLU A 7 -57.09 2.86 6.66
N PRO A 8 -56.94 3.62 7.75
CA PRO A 8 -56.58 5.03 7.71
C PRO A 8 -55.07 5.21 7.48
N ARG A 9 -54.72 6.10 6.57
CA ARG A 9 -53.36 6.60 6.36
C ARG A 9 -52.85 7.28 7.63
N SER A 10 -51.75 6.80 8.18
CA SER A 10 -50.99 7.49 9.21
C SER A 10 -50.34 8.76 8.61
N GLU A 11 -50.73 9.89 9.14
CA GLU A 11 -50.15 11.20 8.88
C GLU A 11 -48.70 11.23 9.37
N ARG A 12 -47.80 11.63 8.44
CA ARG A 12 -46.42 11.98 8.82
C ARG A 12 -46.45 13.37 9.46
N PRO A 13 -45.72 13.59 10.56
CA PRO A 13 -45.61 14.93 11.13
C PRO A 13 -44.83 15.81 10.15
N GLN A 14 -45.39 16.99 9.86
CA GLN A 14 -44.69 18.08 9.13
C GLN A 14 -43.53 18.56 9.99
N ALA A 15 -42.35 18.56 9.41
CA ALA A 15 -41.16 19.20 9.97
C ALA A 15 -41.40 20.72 10.00
N ASP A 16 -41.28 21.28 11.17
CA ASP A 16 -41.33 22.73 11.47
C ASP A 16 -40.19 23.42 10.71
N GLN A 17 -40.54 24.24 9.73
CA GLN A 17 -39.64 25.15 9.06
C GLN A 17 -39.53 26.43 9.91
N SER A 18 -38.75 26.34 10.99
CA SER A 18 -38.29 27.56 11.67
C SER A 18 -37.29 28.29 10.74
N THR A 19 -37.72 29.47 10.29
CA THR A 19 -36.97 30.43 9.52
C THR A 19 -35.67 30.81 10.26
N TRP A 20 -34.56 30.46 9.68
CA TRP A 20 -33.23 30.95 10.05
C TRP A 20 -33.03 32.33 9.40
N ASP A 21 -33.40 33.42 10.12
CA ASP A 21 -33.03 34.81 9.76
C ASP A 21 -31.68 35.16 10.42
N GLY A 22 -30.63 34.48 10.04
CA GLY A 22 -29.25 34.82 10.40
C GLY A 22 -28.50 35.34 9.18
N ASP A 23 -28.04 36.59 9.23
CA ASP A 23 -27.16 37.16 8.22
C ASP A 23 -25.87 36.35 8.12
N PRO A 24 -25.58 35.68 6.94
CA PRO A 24 -24.38 34.85 6.81
C PRO A 24 -23.06 35.65 6.79
N ARG A 25 -23.10 36.97 7.05
CA ARG A 25 -21.91 37.84 7.09
C ARG A 25 -21.51 38.29 8.47
N ALA A 26 -22.21 37.88 9.55
CA ALA A 26 -21.97 38.38 10.90
C ALA A 26 -20.78 37.78 11.63
N ASP A 27 -20.21 36.67 11.16
CA ASP A 27 -19.09 35.95 11.82
C ASP A 27 -17.84 35.79 10.95
N GLN A 28 -17.54 36.77 10.08
CA GLN A 28 -16.22 36.80 9.46
C GLN A 28 -15.26 37.60 10.36
N PRO A 29 -14.17 36.98 10.86
CA PRO A 29 -13.14 37.73 11.55
C PRO A 29 -12.52 38.72 10.56
N THR A 30 -12.63 40.02 10.87
CA THR A 30 -11.92 41.07 10.15
C THR A 30 -10.43 40.93 10.42
N TRP A 31 -9.69 40.48 9.42
CA TRP A 31 -8.23 40.51 9.40
C TRP A 31 -7.79 41.93 9.03
N ASP A 32 -7.52 42.76 10.05
CA ASP A 32 -6.87 44.07 9.88
C ASP A 32 -5.32 43.94 9.94
N GLY A 33 -4.76 42.92 9.31
CA GLY A 33 -3.33 42.70 9.16
C GLY A 33 -2.87 43.14 7.78
N ASP A 34 -1.85 43.97 7.71
CA ASP A 34 -1.15 44.35 6.48
C ASP A 34 -0.66 43.07 5.77
N PRO A 35 -1.10 42.75 4.54
CA PRO A 35 -0.71 41.52 3.85
C PRO A 35 0.78 41.45 3.48
N HIS A 36 1.56 42.47 3.79
CA HIS A 36 2.99 42.54 3.52
C HIS A 36 3.89 42.51 4.77
N ALA A 37 3.31 42.43 6.00
CA ALA A 37 4.07 42.56 7.23
C ALA A 37 4.93 41.34 7.62
N ASP A 38 4.71 40.16 7.05
CA ASP A 38 5.42 38.89 7.38
C ASP A 38 5.97 38.15 6.14
N GLN A 39 6.47 38.88 5.14
CA GLN A 39 7.32 38.23 4.17
C GLN A 39 8.73 38.08 4.76
N PRO A 40 9.23 36.84 4.95
CA PRO A 40 10.63 36.69 5.30
C PRO A 40 11.47 37.23 4.15
N THR A 41 12.25 38.29 4.42
CA THR A 41 13.26 38.77 3.48
C THR A 41 14.32 37.70 3.36
N TRP A 42 14.35 37.00 2.23
CA TRP A 42 15.43 36.13 1.84
C TRP A 42 16.61 37.02 1.43
N ASP A 43 17.46 37.37 2.38
CA ASP A 43 18.79 37.89 2.08
C ASP A 43 19.67 36.74 1.62
N GLY A 44 19.33 36.16 0.46
CA GLY A 44 20.14 35.15 -0.20
C GLY A 44 21.38 35.76 -0.77
N ASP A 45 22.55 35.32 -0.29
CA ASP A 45 23.84 35.64 -0.86
C ASP A 45 23.85 35.28 -2.36
N PRO A 46 24.01 36.24 -3.29
CA PRO A 46 23.97 35.98 -4.72
C PRO A 46 25.15 35.15 -5.23
N HIS A 47 26.05 34.69 -4.38
CA HIS A 47 27.18 33.84 -4.72
C HIS A 47 27.03 32.36 -4.27
N ALA A 48 25.87 31.96 -3.73
CA ALA A 48 25.62 30.57 -3.31
C ALA A 48 25.39 29.58 -4.47
N ASP A 49 25.22 30.04 -5.69
CA ASP A 49 24.97 29.21 -6.89
C ASP A 49 26.25 29.01 -7.72
N GLN A 50 27.27 28.38 -7.12
CA GLN A 50 28.28 27.72 -7.96
C GLN A 50 27.98 26.23 -8.02
N PRO A 51 27.86 25.65 -9.24
CA PRO A 51 27.67 24.21 -9.36
C PRO A 51 28.88 23.50 -8.76
N THR A 52 28.68 22.86 -7.62
CA THR A 52 29.71 22.00 -7.01
C THR A 52 29.97 20.83 -7.95
N THR A 53 31.18 20.76 -8.44
CA THR A 53 31.70 19.64 -9.22
C THR A 53 31.43 18.31 -8.50
N PRO A 54 30.87 17.27 -9.15
CA PRO A 54 30.67 15.97 -8.49
C PRO A 54 32.04 15.37 -8.16
N GLY A 55 32.33 15.18 -6.88
CA GLY A 55 33.51 14.44 -6.47
C GLY A 55 34.30 14.94 -5.25
N SER A 56 33.83 15.94 -4.49
CA SER A 56 34.53 16.36 -3.27
C SER A 56 33.82 15.80 -2.03
N LEU A 57 34.41 14.80 -1.39
CA LEU A 57 34.03 14.33 -0.07
C LEU A 57 34.30 15.45 0.94
N VAL A 58 33.24 16.11 1.40
CA VAL A 58 33.35 17.13 2.45
C VAL A 58 33.43 16.42 3.80
N ALA A 59 34.56 16.59 4.49
CA ALA A 59 34.75 16.13 5.86
C ALA A 59 33.84 16.98 6.78
N GLY A 60 32.68 16.42 7.16
CA GLY A 60 31.75 17.13 8.07
C GLY A 60 30.33 16.59 8.08
N GLY A 61 30.09 15.29 7.88
CA GLY A 61 28.78 14.69 8.17
C GLY A 61 27.68 14.97 7.16
N GLU A 62 27.93 15.68 6.05
CA GLU A 62 26.97 15.81 4.96
C GLU A 62 27.02 14.59 4.05
N LEU A 63 25.84 14.08 3.68
CA LEU A 63 25.73 13.01 2.67
C LEU A 63 26.27 13.49 1.31
N PRO A 64 26.94 12.62 0.54
CA PRO A 64 27.30 12.91 -0.83
C PRO A 64 26.11 13.40 -1.65
N GLY A 65 26.35 14.22 -2.67
CA GLY A 65 25.29 14.83 -3.48
C GLY A 65 24.36 13.81 -4.12
N ASP A 66 24.87 12.64 -4.53
CA ASP A 66 24.11 11.52 -5.08
C ASP A 66 23.15 10.89 -4.05
N HIS A 67 23.58 10.75 -2.79
CA HIS A 67 22.72 10.25 -1.71
C HIS A 67 21.54 11.19 -1.45
N ARG A 68 21.82 12.48 -1.32
CA ARG A 68 20.77 13.50 -1.10
C ARG A 68 19.79 13.59 -2.27
N ALA A 69 20.28 13.42 -3.49
CA ALA A 69 19.44 13.43 -4.68
C ALA A 69 18.52 12.19 -4.73
N VAL A 70 19.05 11.00 -4.43
CA VAL A 70 18.23 9.79 -4.29
C VAL A 70 17.16 9.96 -3.20
N GLU A 71 17.53 10.46 -2.01
CA GLU A 71 16.57 10.75 -0.93
C GLU A 71 15.44 11.66 -1.40
N ALA A 72 15.78 12.77 -2.07
CA ALA A 72 14.80 13.75 -2.51
C ALA A 72 13.82 13.16 -3.55
N VAL A 73 14.33 12.42 -4.54
CA VAL A 73 13.50 11.81 -5.59
C VAL A 73 12.57 10.76 -4.99
N VAL A 74 13.11 9.85 -4.18
CA VAL A 74 12.30 8.77 -3.58
C VAL A 74 11.28 9.32 -2.58
N LEU A 75 11.60 10.40 -1.87
CA LEU A 75 10.67 11.06 -0.94
C LEU A 75 9.45 11.65 -1.67
N CYS A 76 9.65 12.21 -2.86
CA CYS A 76 8.59 12.82 -3.66
C CYS A 76 7.76 11.81 -4.43
N ALA A 77 8.26 10.60 -4.61
CA ALA A 77 7.63 9.58 -5.44
C ALA A 77 6.40 8.96 -4.74
N VAL A 78 5.31 8.79 -5.49
CA VAL A 78 4.10 8.09 -5.03
C VAL A 78 4.25 6.57 -5.18
N GLU A 79 4.91 6.14 -6.25
CA GLU A 79 5.18 4.74 -6.58
C GLU A 79 6.67 4.42 -6.35
N PRO A 80 7.03 3.13 -6.15
CA PRO A 80 8.43 2.74 -6.05
C PRO A 80 9.23 3.16 -7.29
N VAL A 81 10.38 3.79 -7.09
CA VAL A 81 11.22 4.34 -8.18
C VAL A 81 12.23 3.29 -8.63
N PRO A 82 12.17 2.82 -9.89
CA PRO A 82 13.16 1.87 -10.42
C PRO A 82 14.58 2.44 -10.42
N ALA A 83 15.58 1.59 -10.15
CA ALA A 83 16.99 1.99 -10.18
C ALA A 83 17.41 2.61 -11.52
N GLY A 84 16.87 2.08 -12.63
CA GLY A 84 17.12 2.62 -13.97
C GLY A 84 16.63 4.06 -14.15
N LEU A 85 15.45 4.40 -13.60
CA LEU A 85 14.93 5.76 -13.63
C LEU A 85 15.79 6.71 -12.78
N LEU A 86 16.20 6.27 -11.59
CA LEU A 86 17.13 7.05 -10.75
C LEU A 86 18.47 7.28 -11.47
N ALA A 87 18.99 6.26 -12.12
CA ALA A 87 20.24 6.34 -12.90
C ALA A 87 20.15 7.37 -14.04
N GLU A 88 19.04 7.37 -14.77
CA GLU A 88 18.77 8.34 -15.82
C GLU A 88 18.66 9.78 -15.28
N LEU A 89 17.87 9.97 -14.21
CA LEU A 89 17.66 11.29 -13.59
C LEU A 89 18.93 11.90 -12.99
N LEU A 90 19.79 11.05 -12.42
CA LEU A 90 21.01 11.48 -11.71
C LEU A 90 22.26 11.43 -12.61
N GLU A 91 22.13 10.98 -13.86
CA GLU A 91 23.24 10.77 -14.80
C GLU A 91 24.33 9.86 -14.20
N LEU A 92 23.91 8.83 -13.47
CA LEU A 92 24.79 7.86 -12.80
C LEU A 92 24.62 6.45 -13.39
N PRO A 93 25.64 5.58 -13.32
CA PRO A 93 25.46 4.16 -13.61
C PRO A 93 24.46 3.51 -12.66
N VAL A 94 23.68 2.53 -13.14
CA VAL A 94 22.66 1.83 -12.34
C VAL A 94 23.29 1.17 -11.10
N GLU A 95 24.46 0.57 -11.27
CA GLU A 95 25.23 -0.07 -10.20
C GLU A 95 25.60 0.91 -9.08
N ARG A 96 25.91 2.16 -9.46
CA ARG A 96 26.18 3.22 -8.48
C ARG A 96 24.93 3.63 -7.71
N VAL A 97 23.79 3.74 -8.39
CA VAL A 97 22.51 4.04 -7.75
C VAL A 97 22.12 2.94 -6.77
N GLU A 98 22.27 1.68 -7.16
CA GLU A 98 22.00 0.54 -6.28
C GLU A 98 22.92 0.54 -5.05
N ALA A 99 24.19 0.85 -5.23
CA ALA A 99 25.11 0.99 -4.12
C ALA A 99 24.70 2.13 -3.17
N VAL A 100 24.35 3.31 -3.69
CA VAL A 100 23.84 4.45 -2.91
C VAL A 100 22.59 4.07 -2.13
N CYS A 101 21.63 3.40 -2.74
CA CYS A 101 20.42 2.95 -2.07
C CYS A 101 20.73 1.95 -0.93
N ALA A 102 21.68 1.03 -1.16
CA ALA A 102 22.11 0.09 -0.14
C ALA A 102 22.83 0.79 1.02
N GLU A 103 23.68 1.76 0.75
CA GLU A 103 24.37 2.60 1.72
C GLU A 103 23.35 3.39 2.60
N LEU A 104 22.38 4.05 1.96
CA LEU A 104 21.29 4.77 2.64
C LEU A 104 20.45 3.83 3.53
N ALA A 105 20.04 2.69 2.98
CA ALA A 105 19.27 1.71 3.73
C ALA A 105 20.02 1.19 4.96
N ALA A 106 21.33 0.96 4.84
CA ALA A 106 22.19 0.56 5.96
C ALA A 106 22.34 1.67 6.99
N ASP A 107 22.48 2.92 6.54
CA ASP A 107 22.62 4.08 7.39
C ASP A 107 21.37 4.35 8.22
N TYR A 108 20.18 4.31 7.62
CA TYR A 108 18.91 4.48 8.35
C TYR A 108 18.70 3.42 9.41
N ARG A 109 19.03 2.14 9.12
CA ARG A 109 18.98 1.07 10.13
C ARG A 109 19.96 1.31 11.27
N ARG A 110 21.20 1.73 10.98
CA ARG A 110 22.21 2.02 11.98
C ARG A 110 21.79 3.17 12.89
N GLN A 111 21.15 4.20 12.31
CA GLN A 111 20.62 5.35 13.04
C GLN A 111 19.28 5.07 13.73
N ARG A 112 18.70 3.88 13.56
CA ARG A 112 17.38 3.50 14.08
C ARG A 112 16.31 4.52 13.73
N ARG A 113 16.25 4.90 12.46
CA ARG A 113 15.20 5.79 11.95
C ARG A 113 13.85 5.10 12.03
N GLY A 114 12.73 5.87 12.15
CA GLY A 114 11.37 5.33 12.12
C GLY A 114 10.90 4.91 10.72
N PHE A 115 11.79 4.95 9.72
CA PHE A 115 11.55 4.56 8.33
C PHE A 115 12.76 3.85 7.75
N VAL A 116 12.52 3.11 6.70
CA VAL A 116 13.53 2.38 5.93
C VAL A 116 13.40 2.70 4.45
N LEU A 117 14.52 2.65 3.72
CA LEU A 117 14.52 2.61 2.26
C LEU A 117 14.42 1.16 1.83
N ALA A 118 13.27 0.77 1.27
CA ALA A 118 12.99 -0.60 0.86
C ALA A 118 12.95 -0.73 -0.66
N GLN A 119 13.41 -1.87 -1.17
CA GLN A 119 13.22 -2.26 -2.56
C GLN A 119 11.97 -3.12 -2.66
N VAL A 120 10.91 -2.61 -3.31
CA VAL A 120 9.61 -3.26 -3.46
C VAL A 120 9.06 -3.02 -4.86
N ALA A 121 8.32 -3.97 -5.41
CA ALA A 121 7.70 -3.87 -6.74
C ALA A 121 8.69 -3.40 -7.83
N GLY A 122 9.94 -3.85 -7.77
CA GLY A 122 10.99 -3.50 -8.73
C GLY A 122 11.60 -2.10 -8.58
N GLY A 123 11.27 -1.34 -7.52
CA GLY A 123 11.80 -0.01 -7.27
C GLY A 123 12.09 0.28 -5.81
N TYR A 124 12.58 1.47 -5.52
CA TYR A 124 12.89 1.95 -4.17
C TYR A 124 11.81 2.89 -3.66
N ARG A 125 11.42 2.74 -2.40
CA ARG A 125 10.51 3.64 -1.69
C ARG A 125 10.82 3.70 -0.20
N TYR A 126 10.34 4.76 0.46
CA TYR A 126 10.32 4.80 1.92
C TYR A 126 9.12 4.04 2.47
N GLN A 127 9.37 3.29 3.54
CA GLN A 127 8.35 2.61 4.33
C GLN A 127 8.62 2.86 5.81
N SER A 128 7.60 2.75 6.67
CA SER A 128 7.81 2.71 8.11
C SER A 128 8.64 1.50 8.50
N ASP A 129 9.48 1.65 9.54
CA ASP A 129 10.23 0.54 10.09
C ASP A 129 9.25 -0.54 10.61
N PRO A 130 9.44 -1.82 10.22
CA PRO A 130 8.57 -2.92 10.67
C PRO A 130 8.45 -3.04 12.18
N ASP A 131 9.50 -2.71 12.95
CA ASP A 131 9.47 -2.74 14.41
C ASP A 131 8.47 -1.75 15.01
N LEU A 132 8.08 -0.75 14.24
CA LEU A 132 7.10 0.28 14.63
C LEU A 132 5.67 -0.02 14.13
N ALA A 133 5.44 -1.20 13.53
CA ALA A 133 4.12 -1.61 13.02
C ALA A 133 2.97 -1.39 14.03
N PRO A 134 3.10 -1.70 15.34
CA PRO A 134 2.00 -1.49 16.29
C PRO A 134 1.53 -0.03 16.41
N PHE A 135 2.45 0.93 16.25
CA PHE A 135 2.11 2.36 16.27
C PHE A 135 1.43 2.79 14.96
N VAL A 136 1.97 2.33 13.84
CA VAL A 136 1.43 2.64 12.50
C VAL A 136 0.04 2.02 12.32
N GLU A 137 -0.17 0.78 12.79
CA GLU A 137 -1.48 0.13 12.77
C GLU A 137 -2.53 0.91 13.59
N ARG A 138 -2.18 1.38 14.78
CA ARG A 138 -3.10 2.20 15.59
C ARG A 138 -3.50 3.48 14.87
N PHE A 139 -2.55 4.17 14.27
CA PHE A 139 -2.82 5.36 13.46
C PHE A 139 -3.70 5.04 12.24
N ALA A 140 -3.40 3.95 11.53
CA ALA A 140 -4.17 3.52 10.36
C ALA A 140 -5.58 3.01 10.70
N MET A 141 -5.81 2.47 11.92
CA MET A 141 -7.13 2.01 12.34
C MET A 141 -8.11 3.18 12.63
N GLU A 142 -7.61 4.37 12.91
CA GLU A 142 -8.43 5.58 12.99
C GLU A 142 -8.91 6.07 11.62
N GLY A 143 -8.21 5.67 10.54
CA GLY A 143 -8.62 5.86 9.15
C GLY A 143 -9.08 4.54 8.53
N VAL A 144 -10.40 4.35 8.46
CA VAL A 144 -11.11 3.14 8.01
C VAL A 144 -10.56 2.55 6.69
N SER A 145 -9.48 1.79 6.76
CA SER A 145 -9.09 0.88 5.69
C SER A 145 -9.70 -0.49 5.97
N ALA A 146 -10.79 -0.83 5.30
CA ALA A 146 -11.48 -2.10 5.49
C ALA A 146 -10.51 -3.27 5.21
N ARG A 147 -10.18 -4.04 6.25
CA ARG A 147 -9.36 -5.26 6.14
C ARG A 147 -9.99 -6.21 5.12
N LEU A 148 -9.16 -6.97 4.42
CA LEU A 148 -9.65 -8.07 3.60
C LEU A 148 -10.21 -9.16 4.50
N SER A 149 -11.36 -9.73 4.11
CA SER A 149 -11.90 -10.92 4.78
C SER A 149 -11.01 -12.13 4.54
N SER A 150 -11.12 -13.16 5.38
CA SER A 150 -10.41 -14.44 5.19
C SER A 150 -10.64 -15.01 3.78
N ALA A 151 -11.90 -15.00 3.30
CA ALA A 151 -12.24 -15.43 1.95
C ALA A 151 -11.52 -14.63 0.86
N ALA A 152 -11.35 -13.33 1.05
CA ALA A 152 -10.63 -12.48 0.11
C ALA A 152 -9.12 -12.75 0.14
N LEU A 153 -8.54 -12.97 1.32
CA LEU A 153 -7.13 -13.33 1.47
C LEU A 153 -6.82 -14.69 0.82
N GLU A 154 -7.66 -15.69 1.05
CA GLU A 154 -7.50 -17.01 0.44
C GLU A 154 -7.58 -16.94 -1.09
N THR A 155 -8.52 -16.17 -1.64
CA THR A 155 -8.64 -15.96 -3.08
C THR A 155 -7.44 -15.21 -3.65
N LEU A 156 -6.95 -14.19 -2.94
CA LEU A 156 -5.76 -13.44 -3.33
C LEU A 156 -4.51 -14.33 -3.33
N ALA A 157 -4.36 -15.21 -2.34
CA ALA A 157 -3.28 -16.19 -2.29
C ALA A 157 -3.32 -17.14 -3.49
N ILE A 158 -4.50 -17.66 -3.87
CA ILE A 158 -4.63 -18.49 -5.06
C ILE A 158 -4.15 -17.74 -6.31
N VAL A 159 -4.56 -16.48 -6.48
CA VAL A 159 -4.08 -15.69 -7.62
C VAL A 159 -2.57 -15.53 -7.56
N ALA A 160 -2.00 -15.17 -6.42
CA ALA A 160 -0.57 -14.94 -6.26
C ALA A 160 0.29 -16.16 -6.64
N TYR A 161 -0.13 -17.36 -6.24
CA TYR A 161 0.64 -18.59 -6.48
C TYR A 161 0.30 -19.31 -7.79
N LYS A 162 -0.84 -19.01 -8.42
CA LYS A 162 -1.31 -19.72 -9.62
C LYS A 162 -1.45 -18.84 -10.85
N GLN A 163 -1.10 -17.58 -10.75
CA GLN A 163 -1.18 -16.63 -11.86
C GLN A 163 -0.33 -17.04 -13.08
N PRO A 164 -0.81 -16.79 -14.31
CA PRO A 164 -2.11 -16.20 -14.62
C PRO A 164 -3.27 -17.24 -14.50
N VAL A 165 -4.36 -16.88 -13.84
CA VAL A 165 -5.44 -17.81 -13.46
C VAL A 165 -6.82 -17.24 -13.76
N SER A 166 -7.75 -18.09 -14.29
CA SER A 166 -9.13 -17.68 -14.60
C SER A 166 -10.06 -17.79 -13.39
N ARG A 167 -11.20 -17.05 -13.42
CA ARG A 167 -12.24 -17.13 -12.37
C ARG A 167 -12.73 -18.57 -12.16
N GLY A 168 -12.90 -19.32 -13.25
CA GLY A 168 -13.34 -20.71 -13.16
C GLY A 168 -12.35 -21.60 -12.41
N GLN A 169 -11.05 -21.41 -12.68
CA GLN A 169 -10.00 -22.14 -11.95
C GLN A 169 -9.94 -21.74 -10.48
N ILE A 170 -10.07 -20.43 -10.17
CA ILE A 170 -10.14 -19.95 -8.79
C ILE A 170 -11.36 -20.55 -8.08
N ALA A 171 -12.54 -20.53 -8.72
CA ALA A 171 -13.76 -21.09 -8.15
C ALA A 171 -13.64 -22.60 -7.91
N ALA A 172 -13.00 -23.34 -8.82
CA ALA A 172 -12.75 -24.77 -8.65
C ALA A 172 -11.84 -25.07 -7.44
N LEU A 173 -10.81 -24.25 -7.20
CA LEU A 173 -9.92 -24.40 -6.05
C LEU A 173 -10.61 -24.00 -4.74
N ARG A 174 -11.49 -22.98 -4.78
CA ARG A 174 -12.21 -22.50 -3.59
C ARG A 174 -13.44 -23.33 -3.23
N GLY A 175 -14.01 -24.06 -4.19
CA GLY A 175 -15.26 -24.77 -4.03
C GLY A 175 -16.51 -23.88 -3.93
N VAL A 176 -16.39 -22.56 -4.20
CA VAL A 176 -17.47 -21.57 -4.08
C VAL A 176 -17.40 -20.53 -5.20
N ASN A 177 -18.49 -19.77 -5.37
CA ASN A 177 -18.50 -18.63 -6.29
C ASN A 177 -17.54 -17.54 -5.80
N VAL A 178 -16.68 -17.05 -6.71
CA VAL A 178 -15.63 -16.06 -6.41
C VAL A 178 -15.83 -14.70 -7.08
N ASP A 179 -16.93 -14.51 -7.83
CA ASP A 179 -17.14 -13.30 -8.63
C ASP A 179 -17.11 -12.02 -7.81
N GLY A 180 -17.75 -12.02 -6.64
CA GLY A 180 -17.75 -10.89 -5.72
C GLY A 180 -16.36 -10.57 -5.17
N VAL A 181 -15.59 -11.61 -4.82
CA VAL A 181 -14.24 -11.46 -4.27
C VAL A 181 -13.26 -11.00 -5.35
N VAL A 182 -13.30 -11.58 -6.54
CA VAL A 182 -12.45 -11.17 -7.67
C VAL A 182 -12.71 -9.70 -8.00
N ARG A 183 -13.99 -9.28 -8.08
CA ARG A 183 -14.34 -7.87 -8.30
C ARG A 183 -13.78 -6.96 -7.19
N LEU A 184 -13.91 -7.35 -5.93
CA LEU A 184 -13.36 -6.60 -4.80
C LEU A 184 -11.84 -6.44 -4.91
N LEU A 185 -11.12 -7.51 -5.19
CA LEU A 185 -9.66 -7.50 -5.32
C LEU A 185 -9.20 -6.64 -6.50
N THR A 186 -9.91 -6.69 -7.62
CA THR A 186 -9.67 -5.82 -8.79
C THR A 186 -9.93 -4.34 -8.45
N GLN A 187 -11.05 -4.03 -7.79
CA GLN A 187 -11.36 -2.67 -7.36
C GLN A 187 -10.33 -2.08 -6.38
N ARG A 188 -9.71 -2.95 -5.57
CA ARG A 188 -8.62 -2.56 -4.67
C ARG A 188 -7.25 -2.51 -5.36
N GLY A 189 -7.19 -2.82 -6.63
CA GLY A 189 -5.97 -2.82 -7.42
C GLY A 189 -4.96 -3.90 -7.01
N LEU A 190 -5.39 -4.95 -6.29
CA LEU A 190 -4.49 -6.04 -5.85
C LEU A 190 -4.27 -7.08 -6.94
N ILE A 191 -5.26 -7.27 -7.81
CA ILE A 191 -5.19 -8.11 -9.00
C ILE A 191 -5.69 -7.33 -10.21
N ALA A 192 -5.25 -7.72 -11.40
CA ALA A 192 -5.67 -7.14 -12.66
C ALA A 192 -5.85 -8.23 -13.73
N GLU A 193 -6.50 -7.88 -14.83
CA GLU A 193 -6.60 -8.73 -16.01
C GLU A 193 -5.22 -8.85 -16.67
N ALA A 194 -4.77 -10.08 -16.88
CA ALA A 194 -3.46 -10.41 -17.44
C ALA A 194 -3.59 -11.08 -18.83
N GLY A 195 -4.72 -10.87 -19.50
CA GLY A 195 -5.03 -11.45 -20.82
C GLY A 195 -6.14 -12.49 -20.78
N HIS A 196 -6.20 -13.31 -21.82
CA HIS A 196 -7.24 -14.33 -22.00
C HIS A 196 -6.60 -15.71 -22.23
N ALA A 197 -7.22 -16.75 -21.71
CA ALA A 197 -6.78 -18.12 -22.00
C ALA A 197 -7.13 -18.50 -23.44
N PRO A 198 -6.31 -19.33 -24.10
CA PRO A 198 -6.64 -19.87 -25.42
C PRO A 198 -7.83 -20.83 -25.36
N GLY A 199 -8.61 -20.89 -26.44
CA GLY A 199 -9.70 -21.87 -26.59
C GLY A 199 -11.09 -21.25 -26.52
N PRO A 200 -12.15 -22.10 -26.51
CA PRO A 200 -13.54 -21.66 -26.51
C PRO A 200 -13.86 -20.77 -25.29
N GLY A 201 -14.55 -19.65 -25.54
CA GLY A 201 -14.96 -18.71 -24.47
C GLY A 201 -13.88 -17.79 -23.96
N GLN A 202 -12.63 -17.99 -24.33
CA GLN A 202 -11.47 -17.12 -23.99
C GLN A 202 -11.58 -16.49 -22.59
N PRO A 203 -11.58 -17.28 -21.51
CA PRO A 203 -11.79 -16.73 -20.17
C PRO A 203 -10.67 -15.73 -19.80
N VAL A 204 -11.05 -14.65 -19.16
CA VAL A 204 -10.12 -13.63 -18.63
C VAL A 204 -9.22 -14.29 -17.59
N LEU A 205 -7.94 -14.02 -17.68
CA LEU A 205 -6.91 -14.42 -16.73
C LEU A 205 -6.57 -13.24 -15.81
N TYR A 206 -6.30 -13.53 -14.56
CA TYR A 206 -5.94 -12.57 -13.53
C TYR A 206 -4.53 -12.84 -13.01
N ALA A 207 -3.82 -11.75 -12.69
CA ALA A 207 -2.54 -11.76 -12.01
C ALA A 207 -2.48 -10.67 -10.95
N THR A 208 -1.51 -10.76 -10.05
CA THR A 208 -1.22 -9.72 -9.06
C THR A 208 -0.64 -8.46 -9.73
N THR A 209 -0.76 -7.33 -9.04
CA THR A 209 -0.29 -6.02 -9.51
C THR A 209 0.95 -5.56 -8.73
N PRO A 210 1.65 -4.51 -9.18
CA PRO A 210 2.68 -3.85 -8.36
C PRO A 210 2.15 -3.41 -6.99
N ALA A 211 0.92 -2.92 -6.88
CA ALA A 211 0.31 -2.54 -5.61
C ALA A 211 0.15 -3.71 -4.63
N PHE A 212 -0.01 -4.94 -5.13
CA PHE A 212 0.03 -6.14 -4.30
C PHE A 212 1.44 -6.34 -3.70
N LEU A 213 2.48 -6.25 -4.51
CA LEU A 213 3.87 -6.38 -4.07
C LEU A 213 4.23 -5.30 -3.04
N GLU A 214 3.82 -4.06 -3.30
CA GLU A 214 4.02 -2.93 -2.39
C GLU A 214 3.39 -3.17 -1.01
N LYS A 215 2.15 -3.68 -0.99
CA LYS A 215 1.44 -3.96 0.28
C LYS A 215 2.06 -5.08 1.08
N LEU A 216 2.75 -6.01 0.43
CA LEU A 216 3.46 -7.12 1.08
C LEU A 216 4.94 -6.79 1.31
N GLY A 217 5.46 -5.68 0.78
CA GLY A 217 6.88 -5.33 0.88
C GLY A 217 7.79 -6.25 0.08
N LEU A 218 7.28 -6.85 -1.00
CA LEU A 218 8.03 -7.76 -1.86
C LEU A 218 8.66 -7.01 -3.04
N ARG A 219 9.85 -7.40 -3.46
CA ARG A 219 10.52 -6.84 -4.65
C ARG A 219 9.89 -7.39 -5.92
N SER A 220 9.53 -8.67 -5.89
CA SER A 220 8.93 -9.37 -7.02
C SER A 220 8.05 -10.53 -6.51
N ILE A 221 7.33 -11.18 -7.42
CA ILE A 221 6.44 -12.30 -7.06
C ILE A 221 7.24 -13.54 -6.61
N GLU A 222 8.48 -13.67 -7.05
CA GLU A 222 9.39 -14.74 -6.69
C GLU A 222 9.85 -14.68 -5.23
N ASP A 223 9.69 -13.52 -4.58
CA ASP A 223 9.98 -13.36 -3.14
C ASP A 223 8.87 -13.95 -2.23
N LEU A 224 7.77 -14.45 -2.81
CA LEU A 224 6.78 -15.17 -2.02
C LEU A 224 7.38 -16.47 -1.45
N PRO A 225 7.07 -16.82 -0.19
CA PRO A 225 7.48 -18.09 0.38
C PRO A 225 7.05 -19.28 -0.49
N ALA A 226 7.86 -20.30 -0.62
CA ALA A 226 7.44 -21.50 -1.33
C ALA A 226 6.22 -22.12 -0.64
N VAL A 227 5.27 -22.67 -1.42
CA VAL A 227 4.03 -23.24 -0.86
C VAL A 227 4.35 -24.36 0.13
N GLU A 228 5.40 -25.12 -0.16
CA GLU A 228 5.90 -26.23 0.67
C GLU A 228 6.33 -25.75 2.06
N ASP A 229 6.90 -24.56 2.16
CA ASP A 229 7.37 -23.97 3.44
C ASP A 229 6.20 -23.52 4.33
N LEU A 230 4.99 -23.37 3.76
CA LEU A 230 3.79 -22.97 4.48
C LEU A 230 3.04 -24.15 5.12
N PHE A 231 3.38 -25.39 4.74
CA PHE A 231 2.80 -26.58 5.34
C PHE A 231 3.68 -27.08 6.48
N PRO A 232 3.05 -27.54 7.56
CA PRO A 232 3.81 -28.21 8.61
C PRO A 232 4.54 -29.43 8.02
N GLY A 233 5.81 -29.59 8.35
CA GLY A 233 6.60 -30.73 7.92
C GLY A 233 5.95 -32.07 8.31
N PRO A 234 6.33 -33.18 7.68
CA PRO A 234 5.70 -34.49 7.91
C PRO A 234 5.69 -34.89 9.40
N GLU A 235 6.69 -34.52 10.17
CA GLU A 235 6.76 -34.75 11.62
C GLU A 235 5.63 -34.05 12.39
N VAL A 236 5.29 -32.81 12.01
CA VAL A 236 4.20 -32.03 12.64
C VAL A 236 2.83 -32.57 12.22
N VAL A 237 2.69 -32.98 10.95
CA VAL A 237 1.47 -33.63 10.44
C VAL A 237 1.21 -34.93 11.19
N GLU A 238 2.23 -35.78 11.37
CA GLU A 238 2.14 -37.03 12.09
C GLU A 238 1.78 -36.84 13.58
N LEU A 239 2.35 -35.80 14.20
CA LEU A 239 2.00 -35.39 15.56
C LEU A 239 0.53 -34.89 15.68
N LEU A 240 0.07 -34.14 14.72
CA LEU A 240 -1.32 -33.67 14.66
C LEU A 240 -2.30 -34.81 14.43
N GLU A 241 -1.99 -35.71 13.50
CA GLU A 241 -2.78 -36.91 13.24
C GLU A 241 -2.85 -37.83 14.46
N ALA A 242 -1.75 -37.99 15.17
CA ALA A 242 -1.72 -38.76 16.41
C ALA A 242 -2.61 -38.16 17.50
N ARG A 243 -2.68 -36.82 17.60
CA ARG A 243 -3.57 -36.10 18.54
C ARG A 243 -5.05 -36.16 18.15
N LEU A 244 -5.35 -36.26 16.86
CA LEU A 244 -6.73 -36.28 16.33
C LEU A 244 -7.31 -37.71 16.28
N ARG A 245 -6.52 -38.78 16.54
CA ARG A 245 -7.02 -40.15 16.63
C ARG A 245 -7.98 -40.25 17.82
N PRO A 246 -9.25 -40.68 17.63
CA PRO A 246 -10.16 -40.90 18.74
C PRO A 246 -9.62 -42.04 19.64
N GLY A 247 -9.31 -41.70 20.88
CA GLY A 247 -8.81 -42.68 21.87
C GLY A 247 -7.34 -42.54 22.27
N ALA A 248 -6.62 -41.50 21.84
CA ALA A 248 -5.33 -41.17 22.43
C ALA A 248 -5.56 -40.50 23.80
N ASP A 249 -5.35 -41.26 24.86
CA ASP A 249 -5.28 -40.71 26.22
C ASP A 249 -4.12 -39.68 26.25
N VAL A 250 -4.45 -38.45 26.54
CA VAL A 250 -3.47 -37.39 26.81
C VAL A 250 -3.00 -37.58 28.24
N PRO A 251 -1.67 -37.77 28.51
CA PRO A 251 -1.13 -37.86 29.85
C PRO A 251 -1.26 -36.53 30.62
#